data_3005c02c3f46df03f0662050ddbcbc4d
#
_entry.id   3005c02c3f46df03f0662050ddbcbc4d
#
_cell.length_a   1.000
_cell.length_b   1.000
_cell.length_c   1.000
_cell.angle_alpha   90.00
_cell.angle_beta   90.00
_cell.angle_gamma   90.00
#
_symmetry.space_group_name_H-M   'P 1'
#
loop_
_entity.id
_entity.type
_entity.pdbx_description
1 polymer ?
#
loop_
_entity_poly.entity_id
_entity_poly.type
_entity_poly.pdbx_seq_one_letter_code
_entity_poly.pdbx_strand_id
1 'polypeptide(L)' 'MPISLTTESILLEGHIDIVDIDVLYPMLREHRDIPVDITSCKSAHTAVVQVLLACG' A
#
# COMPACT_ATOMS: atom_id res chain seq x y z
N MET A 1 -7.61 -8.44 5.63
CA MET A 1 -6.63 -8.17 4.56
C MET A 1 -5.64 -7.13 5.04
N PRO A 2 -4.33 -7.23 4.71
CA PRO A 2 -3.33 -6.24 5.14
C PRO A 2 -3.47 -4.90 4.42
N ILE A 3 -4.27 -4.85 3.36
CA ILE A 3 -4.47 -3.63 2.57
C ILE A 3 -5.96 -3.32 2.57
N SER A 4 -6.31 -2.10 2.96
CA SER A 4 -7.70 -1.64 2.99
C SER A 4 -7.81 -0.28 2.34
N LEU A 5 -8.87 -0.07 1.58
CA LEU A 5 -9.16 1.22 0.99
C LEU A 5 -10.25 1.91 1.83
N THR A 6 -9.94 3.10 2.30
CA THR A 6 -10.92 3.94 3.00
C THR A 6 -11.19 5.18 2.16
N THR A 7 -12.14 6.01 2.58
CA THR A 7 -12.44 7.26 1.89
C THR A 7 -11.30 8.28 2.03
N GLU A 8 -10.43 8.11 3.03
CA GLU A 8 -9.38 9.09 3.33
C GLU A 8 -7.98 8.59 3.00
N SER A 9 -7.76 7.26 2.98
CA SER A 9 -6.42 6.72 2.79
C SER A 9 -6.45 5.28 2.32
N ILE A 10 -5.31 4.83 1.80
CA ILE A 10 -5.06 3.42 1.56
C ILE A 10 -4.29 2.92 2.78
N LEU A 11 -4.92 2.05 3.56
CA LEU A 11 -4.39 1.61 4.83
C LEU A 11 -3.59 0.32 4.67
N LEU A 12 -2.33 0.35 5.08
CA LEU A 12 -1.46 -0.83 5.12
C LEU A 12 -1.30 -1.26 6.57
N GLU A 13 -1.62 -2.52 6.85
CA GLU A 13 -1.60 -3.05 8.22
C GLU A 13 -0.75 -4.32 8.30
N GLY A 14 0.02 -4.44 9.38
CA GLY A 14 0.81 -5.64 9.65
C GLY A 14 1.97 -5.82 8.68
N HIS A 15 2.08 -7.01 8.10
CA HIS A 15 3.18 -7.36 7.20
C HIS A 15 2.70 -7.35 5.76
N ILE A 16 3.34 -6.53 4.94
CA ILE A 16 3.02 -6.43 3.51
C ILE A 16 4.09 -7.19 2.74
N ASP A 17 3.68 -8.24 2.06
CA ASP A 17 4.58 -9.12 1.31
C ASP A 17 4.54 -8.79 -0.19
N ILE A 18 5.45 -9.41 -0.94
CA ILE A 18 5.55 -9.19 -2.38
C ILE A 18 4.26 -9.57 -3.11
N VAL A 19 3.56 -10.60 -2.64
CA VAL A 19 2.29 -11.03 -3.25
C VAL A 19 1.20 -9.97 -3.12
N ASP A 20 1.31 -9.10 -2.13
CA ASP A 20 0.33 -8.04 -1.89
C ASP A 20 0.45 -6.93 -2.93
N ILE A 21 1.54 -6.87 -3.68
CA ILE A 21 1.74 -5.87 -4.73
C ILE A 21 0.68 -6.02 -5.82
N ASP A 22 0.24 -7.24 -6.10
CA ASP A 22 -0.80 -7.48 -7.11
C ASP A 22 -2.13 -6.78 -6.77
N VAL A 23 -2.38 -6.57 -5.49
CA VAL A 23 -3.54 -5.83 -5.01
C VAL A 23 -3.22 -4.34 -4.85
N LEU A 24 -2.05 -4.05 -4.30
CA LEU A 24 -1.65 -2.69 -3.96
C LEU A 24 -1.39 -1.83 -5.20
N TYR A 25 -0.71 -2.37 -6.18
CA TYR A 25 -0.30 -1.59 -7.36
C TYR A 25 -1.49 -1.02 -8.14
N PRO A 26 -2.51 -1.84 -8.51
CA PRO A 26 -3.68 -1.29 -9.18
C PRO A 26 -4.41 -0.25 -8.32
N MET A 27 -4.47 -0.49 -7.00
CA MET A 27 -5.13 0.43 -6.08
C MET A 27 -4.42 1.78 -6.04
N LEU A 28 -3.09 1.78 -6.01
CA LEU A 28 -2.32 3.02 -6.05
C LEU A 28 -2.53 3.78 -7.35
N ARG A 29 -2.64 3.07 -8.46
CA ARG A 29 -2.84 3.70 -9.75
C ARG A 29 -4.24 4.30 -9.89
N GLU A 30 -5.25 3.65 -9.34
CA GLU A 30 -6.63 4.12 -9.43
C GLU A 30 -6.92 5.25 -8.45
N HIS A 31 -6.21 5.28 -7.32
CA HIS A 31 -6.48 6.21 -6.23
C HIS A 31 -5.25 7.07 -5.93
N ARG A 32 -4.74 7.73 -6.98
CA ARG A 32 -3.50 8.54 -6.86
C ARG A 32 -3.66 9.74 -5.94
N ASP A 33 -4.88 10.22 -5.76
CA ASP A 33 -5.17 11.37 -4.91
C ASP A 33 -5.29 11.00 -3.44
N ILE A 34 -5.33 9.70 -3.13
CA ILE A 34 -5.52 9.23 -1.78
C ILE A 34 -4.15 8.87 -1.19
N PRO A 35 -3.79 9.43 -0.02
CA PRO A 35 -2.51 9.10 0.60
C PRO A 35 -2.49 7.66 1.13
N VAL A 36 -1.28 7.11 1.24
CA VAL A 36 -1.08 5.79 1.82
C VAL A 36 -0.75 5.96 3.30
N ASP A 37 -1.53 5.28 4.15
CA ASP A 37 -1.32 5.30 5.59
C ASP A 37 -0.57 4.04 6.00
N ILE A 38 0.67 4.21 6.47
CA ILE A 38 1.52 3.11 6.90
C ILE A 38 1.68 3.07 8.43
N THR A 39 0.85 3.80 9.14
CA THR A 39 0.96 3.89 10.60
C THR A 39 0.86 2.53 11.28
N SER A 40 0.01 1.65 10.75
CA SER A 40 -0.18 0.30 11.28
C SER A 40 0.64 -0.75 10.56
N CYS A 41 1.46 -0.36 9.60
CA CYS A 41 2.33 -1.29 8.87
C CYS A 41 3.54 -1.63 9.74
N LYS A 42 3.71 -2.92 10.05
CA LYS A 42 4.83 -3.37 10.87
C LYS A 42 6.07 -3.65 10.04
N SER A 43 5.88 -4.17 8.85
CA SER A 43 6.99 -4.41 7.93
C SER A 43 6.46 -4.49 6.51
N ALA A 44 7.33 -4.20 5.56
CA ALA A 44 6.98 -4.29 4.15
C ALA A 44 8.19 -4.83 3.38
N HIS A 45 7.92 -5.69 2.41
CA HIS A 45 8.97 -6.18 1.53
C HIS A 45 9.60 -5.00 0.78
N THR A 46 10.90 -5.09 0.49
CA THR A 46 11.60 -4.01 -0.22
C THR A 46 10.92 -3.64 -1.53
N ALA A 47 10.39 -4.62 -2.25
CA ALA A 47 9.69 -4.38 -3.50
C ALA A 47 8.43 -3.52 -3.28
N VAL A 48 7.75 -3.69 -2.15
CA VAL A 48 6.58 -2.88 -1.80
C VAL A 48 6.99 -1.43 -1.58
N VAL A 49 8.09 -1.22 -0.87
CA VAL A 49 8.62 0.13 -0.64
C VAL A 49 8.97 0.81 -1.96
N GLN A 50 9.59 0.08 -2.88
CA GLN A 50 9.92 0.61 -4.19
C GLN A 50 8.68 0.99 -4.99
N VAL A 51 7.63 0.18 -4.93
CA VAL A 51 6.36 0.48 -5.59
C VAL A 51 5.74 1.75 -5.01
N LEU A 52 5.76 1.90 -3.70
CA LEU A 52 5.24 3.09 -3.05
C LEU A 52 6.01 4.34 -3.47
N LEU A 53 7.31 4.26 -3.56
CA LEU A 53 8.15 5.38 -3.98
C LEU A 53 7.92 5.72 -5.46
N ALA A 54 7.74 4.72 -6.30
CA ALA A 54 7.53 4.93 -7.72
C ALA A 54 6.15 5.52 -8.02
N CYS A 55 5.13 5.16 -7.24
CA CYS A 55 3.76 5.64 -7.43
C CYS A 55 3.45 6.89 -6.60
N GLY A 56 4.26 7.12 -5.59
CA GLY A 56 4.11 8.30 -4.73
C GLY A 56 4.83 9.47 -5.34
#